data_81b4073b0e27a1fba55c3ea8e667174f
#
_entry.id   81b4073b0e27a1fba55c3ea8e667174f
#
_cell.length_a   1.000
_cell.length_b   1.000
_cell.length_c   1.000
_cell.angle_alpha   90.00
_cell.angle_beta   90.00
_cell.angle_gamma   90.00
#
_symmetry.space_group_name_H-M   'P 1'
#
loop_
_entity.id
_entity.type
_entity.pdbx_description
1 polymer ?
#
loop_
_entity_poly.entity_id
_entity_poly.type
_entity_poly.pdbx_seq_one_letter_code
_entity_poly.pdbx_strand_id
1 'polypeptide(L)'
;MENNYTIRLEEEKDYRAVEELVRESFWNVYRPGCSEHYVIHTLRGDPAFVRELDFVMELGGRIIGQNLFMRTVIEADDGRTIPVLTMGPICIANDLKRQGYGKVLLDYSLEKAAALGLGAVLFEGNIDFYGKSGFDYASQFDIRYHDLPEGADSSFFLCKELKKGYLDGISGVYQTPQGYYVDDADVEKFDKQFPKKEKLKLPGQIF
;
A
#
# COMPACT_ATOMS: atom_id res chain seq x y z
N MET A 1 -11.40 24.01 -12.71
CA MET A 1 -9.96 24.15 -12.35
C MET A 1 -9.24 23.01 -13.04
N GLU A 2 -8.37 23.31 -14.00
CA GLU A 2 -7.50 22.29 -14.59
C GLU A 2 -6.64 21.71 -13.45
N ASN A 3 -6.79 20.42 -13.21
CA ASN A 3 -5.97 19.71 -12.26
C ASN A 3 -4.54 19.63 -12.82
N ASN A 4 -3.68 20.50 -12.36
CA ASN A 4 -2.32 20.66 -12.87
C ASN A 4 -1.35 19.62 -12.22
N TYR A 5 -1.82 18.39 -12.00
CA TYR A 5 -1.01 17.27 -11.52
C TYR A 5 -0.75 16.28 -12.66
N THR A 6 0.35 15.54 -12.53
CA THR A 6 0.71 14.42 -13.40
C THR A 6 0.89 13.16 -12.56
N ILE A 7 0.40 12.01 -13.03
CA ILE A 7 0.73 10.71 -12.45
C ILE A 7 1.59 9.96 -13.46
N ARG A 8 2.74 9.51 -13.02
CA ARG A 8 3.73 8.80 -13.83
C ARG A 8 4.40 7.70 -13.02
N LEU A 9 5.13 6.82 -13.68
CA LEU A 9 5.99 5.86 -13.01
C LEU A 9 7.09 6.57 -12.22
N GLU A 10 7.48 5.99 -11.10
CA GLU A 10 8.65 6.40 -10.33
C GLU A 10 9.92 6.11 -11.14
N GLU A 11 10.88 7.01 -11.08
CA GLU A 11 12.21 6.87 -11.65
C GLU A 11 13.27 6.90 -10.52
N GLU A 12 14.45 6.36 -10.74
CA GLU A 12 15.53 6.34 -9.72
C GLU A 12 15.85 7.71 -9.14
N LYS A 13 15.75 8.78 -9.96
CA LYS A 13 15.96 10.15 -9.48
C LYS A 13 14.92 10.62 -8.45
N ASP A 14 13.76 9.94 -8.38
CA ASP A 14 12.65 10.28 -7.49
C ASP A 14 12.79 9.59 -6.12
N TYR A 15 13.55 8.50 -6.03
CA TYR A 15 13.60 7.61 -4.87
C TYR A 15 13.78 8.35 -3.54
N ARG A 16 14.72 9.28 -3.49
CA ARG A 16 14.96 10.05 -2.26
C ARG A 16 13.78 10.95 -1.90
N ALA A 17 13.20 11.63 -2.87
CA ALA A 17 12.04 12.50 -2.64
C ALA A 17 10.80 11.71 -2.21
N VAL A 18 10.63 10.51 -2.76
CA VAL A 18 9.53 9.59 -2.38
C VAL A 18 9.76 9.04 -0.96
N GLU A 19 10.97 8.63 -0.61
CA GLU A 19 11.31 8.19 0.74
C GLU A 19 11.06 9.30 1.78
N GLU A 20 11.41 10.54 1.47
CA GLU A 20 11.12 11.70 2.30
C GLU A 20 9.61 11.95 2.43
N LEU A 21 8.87 11.90 1.32
CA LEU A 21 7.42 12.04 1.30
C LEU A 21 6.72 10.98 2.16
N VAL A 22 7.11 9.71 2.00
CA VAL A 22 6.54 8.61 2.78
C VAL A 22 6.89 8.75 4.26
N ARG A 23 8.15 9.05 4.57
CA ARG A 23 8.58 9.31 5.95
C ARG A 23 7.76 10.42 6.61
N GLU A 24 7.58 11.55 5.94
CA GLU A 24 6.76 12.66 6.44
C GLU A 24 5.30 12.29 6.63
N SER A 25 4.75 11.48 5.72
CA SER A 25 3.34 11.11 5.71
C SER A 25 2.95 10.12 6.80
N PHE A 26 3.90 9.24 7.21
CA PHE A 26 3.70 8.16 8.17
C PHE A 26 4.35 8.41 9.53
N TRP A 27 5.15 9.46 9.69
CA TRP A 27 5.87 9.73 10.93
C TRP A 27 4.95 9.87 12.14
N ASN A 28 5.13 9.01 13.14
CA ASN A 28 4.31 8.91 14.35
C ASN A 28 2.82 8.56 14.10
N VAL A 29 2.48 7.98 12.94
CA VAL A 29 1.09 7.59 12.66
C VAL A 29 0.77 6.25 13.33
N TYR A 30 1.43 5.18 12.94
CA TYR A 30 1.14 3.83 13.44
C TYR A 30 2.05 3.40 14.58
N ARG A 31 3.22 4.01 14.70
CA ARG A 31 4.23 3.74 15.73
C ARG A 31 5.08 5.00 15.97
N PRO A 32 5.88 5.08 17.06
CA PRO A 32 6.89 6.13 17.19
C PRO A 32 7.91 6.08 16.07
N GLY A 33 8.04 7.18 15.31
CA GLY A 33 8.74 7.17 14.02
C GLY A 33 7.88 6.56 12.92
N CYS A 34 8.52 5.88 11.97
CA CYS A 34 7.86 5.07 10.93
C CYS A 34 8.87 4.08 10.32
N SER A 35 8.37 3.02 9.68
CA SER A 35 9.17 2.05 8.91
C SER A 35 8.91 2.14 7.41
N GLU A 36 7.83 2.76 7.01
CA GLU A 36 7.29 2.74 5.65
C GLU A 36 8.28 3.30 4.60
N HIS A 37 9.09 4.29 4.95
CA HIS A 37 10.12 4.84 4.06
C HIS A 37 11.26 3.85 3.81
N TYR A 38 11.58 2.98 4.77
CA TYR A 38 12.55 1.90 4.59
C TYR A 38 11.91 0.72 3.84
N VAL A 39 10.65 0.43 4.12
CA VAL A 39 9.88 -0.58 3.38
C VAL A 39 9.92 -0.28 1.88
N ILE A 40 9.52 0.92 1.44
CA ILE A 40 9.58 1.24 0.00
C ILE A 40 10.98 1.18 -0.59
N HIS A 41 12.00 1.55 0.20
CA HIS A 41 13.40 1.45 -0.22
C HIS A 41 13.78 0.01 -0.56
N THR A 42 13.39 -0.94 0.29
CA THR A 42 13.72 -2.36 0.11
C THR A 42 12.84 -3.04 -0.94
N LEU A 43 11.54 -2.70 -1.00
CA LEU A 43 10.60 -3.31 -1.93
C LEU A 43 10.98 -3.10 -3.41
N ARG A 44 11.64 -1.99 -3.76
CA ARG A 44 12.10 -1.74 -5.14
C ARG A 44 13.07 -2.81 -5.66
N GLY A 45 13.77 -3.52 -4.76
CA GLY A 45 14.65 -4.65 -5.09
C GLY A 45 14.00 -6.02 -4.94
N ASP A 46 12.75 -6.11 -4.48
CA ASP A 46 12.06 -7.37 -4.25
C ASP A 46 11.55 -7.98 -5.57
N PRO A 47 11.69 -9.31 -5.80
CA PRO A 47 11.16 -9.97 -7.00
C PRO A 47 9.65 -9.86 -7.20
N ALA A 48 8.90 -9.67 -6.12
CA ALA A 48 7.44 -9.48 -6.16
C ALA A 48 7.01 -8.06 -6.55
N PHE A 49 7.95 -7.10 -6.60
CA PHE A 49 7.68 -5.71 -6.94
C PHE A 49 7.15 -5.57 -8.37
N VAL A 50 6.09 -4.77 -8.54
CA VAL A 50 5.47 -4.53 -9.85
C VAL A 50 5.87 -3.14 -10.35
N ARG A 51 7.01 -3.06 -11.02
CA ARG A 51 7.58 -1.79 -11.52
C ARG A 51 6.61 -0.98 -12.38
N GLU A 52 5.75 -1.65 -13.14
CA GLU A 52 4.72 -1.04 -13.98
C GLU A 52 3.56 -0.43 -13.19
N LEU A 53 3.52 -0.64 -11.87
CA LEU A 53 2.52 -0.12 -10.94
C LEU A 53 3.13 0.66 -9.78
N ASP A 54 4.32 1.20 -9.98
CA ASP A 54 5.00 2.07 -9.03
C ASP A 54 4.84 3.53 -9.50
N PHE A 55 3.91 4.25 -8.86
CA PHE A 55 3.46 5.56 -9.32
C PHE A 55 3.83 6.67 -8.35
N VAL A 56 4.21 7.80 -8.93
CA VAL A 56 4.28 9.10 -8.25
C VAL A 56 3.25 10.07 -8.82
N MET A 57 2.69 10.89 -7.97
CA MET A 57 1.87 12.04 -8.35
C MET A 57 2.68 13.32 -8.15
N GLU A 58 2.76 14.13 -9.19
CA GLU A 58 3.54 15.37 -9.20
C GLU A 58 2.61 16.59 -9.40
N LEU A 59 2.84 17.64 -8.64
CA LEU A 59 2.14 18.91 -8.75
C LEU A 59 3.17 20.06 -8.71
N GLY A 60 3.23 20.84 -9.81
CA GLY A 60 4.15 21.98 -9.89
C GLY A 60 5.64 21.61 -9.73
N GLY A 61 6.04 20.44 -10.20
CA GLY A 61 7.42 19.94 -10.09
C GLY A 61 7.77 19.31 -8.73
N ARG A 62 6.80 19.20 -7.80
CA ARG A 62 6.96 18.53 -6.50
C ARG A 62 6.21 17.19 -6.52
N ILE A 63 6.87 16.13 -6.07
CA ILE A 63 6.19 14.84 -5.80
C ILE A 63 5.33 15.03 -4.56
N ILE A 64 4.02 14.77 -4.71
CA ILE A 64 3.00 14.97 -3.68
C ILE A 64 2.30 13.69 -3.28
N GLY A 65 2.49 12.61 -4.02
CA GLY A 65 1.88 11.33 -3.74
C GLY A 65 2.68 10.17 -4.31
N GLN A 66 2.49 9.01 -3.71
CA GLN A 66 3.14 7.76 -4.13
C GLN A 66 2.19 6.58 -3.84
N ASN A 67 2.20 5.57 -4.72
CA ASN A 67 1.58 4.26 -4.52
C ASN A 67 2.36 3.19 -5.29
N LEU A 68 2.55 2.03 -4.69
CA LEU A 68 3.20 0.88 -5.33
C LEU A 68 2.41 -0.41 -5.10
N PHE A 69 2.71 -1.43 -5.91
CA PHE A 69 2.08 -2.74 -5.81
C PHE A 69 3.13 -3.86 -5.77
N MET A 70 2.76 -4.92 -5.06
CA MET A 70 3.53 -6.16 -4.97
C MET A 70 2.67 -7.34 -5.41
N ARG A 71 3.27 -8.32 -6.06
CA ARG A 71 2.63 -9.61 -6.31
C ARG A 71 2.56 -10.42 -5.03
N THR A 72 1.45 -11.09 -4.83
CA THR A 72 1.26 -12.03 -3.74
C THR A 72 0.22 -13.09 -4.15
N VAL A 73 -0.17 -13.92 -3.21
CA VAL A 73 -1.09 -15.02 -3.47
C VAL A 73 -2.14 -15.17 -2.37
N ILE A 74 -3.26 -15.78 -2.75
CA ILE A 74 -4.15 -16.44 -1.82
C ILE A 74 -3.85 -17.94 -1.92
N GLU A 75 -3.57 -18.58 -0.81
CA GLU A 75 -3.53 -20.04 -0.69
C GLU A 75 -4.95 -20.52 -0.48
N ALA A 76 -5.56 -21.05 -1.53
CA ALA A 76 -6.94 -21.50 -1.50
C ALA A 76 -7.08 -22.80 -0.72
N ASP A 77 -8.22 -22.96 -0.03
CA ASP A 77 -8.51 -24.13 0.80
C ASP A 77 -8.58 -25.44 -0.01
N ASP A 78 -8.78 -25.35 -1.32
CA ASP A 78 -8.76 -26.48 -2.25
C ASP A 78 -7.36 -26.80 -2.82
N GLY A 79 -6.32 -26.12 -2.34
CA GLY A 79 -4.92 -26.31 -2.72
C GLY A 79 -4.46 -25.51 -3.95
N ARG A 80 -5.32 -24.69 -4.54
CA ARG A 80 -4.91 -23.76 -5.60
C ARG A 80 -4.14 -22.57 -5.01
N THR A 81 -3.20 -22.03 -5.78
CA THR A 81 -2.54 -20.76 -5.49
C THR A 81 -3.09 -19.71 -6.44
N ILE A 82 -3.75 -18.68 -5.91
CA ILE A 82 -4.41 -17.64 -6.69
C ILE A 82 -3.55 -16.37 -6.68
N PRO A 83 -3.00 -15.96 -7.83
CA PRO A 83 -2.19 -14.74 -7.91
C PRO A 83 -3.05 -13.50 -7.65
N VAL A 84 -2.62 -12.64 -6.75
CA VAL A 84 -3.26 -11.36 -6.45
C VAL A 84 -2.21 -10.27 -6.25
N LEU A 85 -2.66 -9.06 -6.03
CA LEU A 85 -1.80 -7.94 -5.64
C LEU A 85 -2.04 -7.57 -4.18
N THR A 86 -1.02 -7.02 -3.57
CA THR A 86 -1.16 -6.06 -2.48
C THR A 86 -0.64 -4.70 -2.91
N MET A 87 -0.99 -3.64 -2.19
CA MET A 87 -0.53 -2.29 -2.49
C MET A 87 -0.14 -1.54 -1.22
N GLY A 88 0.74 -0.57 -1.39
CA GLY A 88 1.16 0.32 -0.30
C GLY A 88 2.63 0.15 0.08
N PRO A 89 3.12 1.11 0.86
CA PRO A 89 2.36 2.25 1.39
C PRO A 89 1.84 3.16 0.28
N ILE A 90 0.64 3.73 0.46
CA ILE A 90 0.11 4.81 -0.38
C ILE A 90 0.03 6.07 0.46
N CYS A 91 0.49 7.20 -0.05
CA CYS A 91 0.43 8.46 0.66
C CYS A 91 0.26 9.68 -0.23
N ILE A 92 -0.18 10.77 0.40
CA ILE A 92 -0.20 12.13 -0.14
C ILE A 92 0.46 13.06 0.87
N ALA A 93 1.19 14.04 0.39
CA ALA A 93 1.85 15.07 1.19
C ALA A 93 0.88 15.68 2.23
N ASN A 94 1.35 15.86 3.47
CA ASN A 94 0.51 16.24 4.61
C ASN A 94 -0.28 17.53 4.39
N ASP A 95 0.31 18.51 3.70
CA ASP A 95 -0.30 19.81 3.36
C ASP A 95 -1.37 19.72 2.27
N LEU A 96 -1.46 18.58 1.57
CA LEU A 96 -2.41 18.31 0.48
C LEU A 96 -3.41 17.19 0.79
N LYS A 97 -3.39 16.65 2.01
CA LYS A 97 -4.36 15.66 2.46
C LYS A 97 -5.79 16.21 2.42
N ARG A 98 -6.78 15.32 2.25
CA ARG A 98 -8.22 15.63 2.21
C ARG A 98 -8.67 16.56 1.06
N GLN A 99 -7.86 16.72 0.01
CA GLN A 99 -8.19 17.50 -1.19
C GLN A 99 -8.52 16.62 -2.41
N GLY A 100 -8.70 15.30 -2.19
CA GLY A 100 -9.08 14.35 -3.24
C GLY A 100 -7.91 13.65 -3.96
N TYR A 101 -6.69 14.15 -3.84
CA TYR A 101 -5.52 13.59 -4.54
C TYR A 101 -5.30 12.09 -4.26
N GLY A 102 -5.50 11.65 -3.01
CA GLY A 102 -5.33 10.24 -2.66
C GLY A 102 -6.30 9.32 -3.41
N LYS A 103 -7.56 9.73 -3.58
CA LYS A 103 -8.53 8.97 -4.36
C LYS A 103 -8.17 8.93 -5.83
N VAL A 104 -7.73 10.07 -6.39
CA VAL A 104 -7.29 10.16 -7.79
C VAL A 104 -6.11 9.24 -8.06
N LEU A 105 -5.08 9.26 -7.20
CA LEU A 105 -3.91 8.38 -7.32
C LEU A 105 -4.30 6.91 -7.20
N LEU A 106 -5.16 6.57 -6.23
CA LEU A 106 -5.64 5.21 -6.02
C LEU A 106 -6.41 4.71 -7.24
N ASP A 107 -7.42 5.46 -7.71
CA ASP A 107 -8.26 5.04 -8.83
C ASP A 107 -7.43 4.86 -10.12
N TYR A 108 -6.50 5.77 -10.39
CA TYR A 108 -5.56 5.64 -11.50
C TYR A 108 -4.71 4.37 -11.40
N SER A 109 -4.16 4.11 -10.21
CA SER A 109 -3.32 2.93 -9.98
C SER A 109 -4.10 1.62 -10.18
N LEU A 110 -5.36 1.58 -9.71
CA LEU A 110 -6.25 0.42 -9.88
C LEU A 110 -6.65 0.20 -11.33
N GLU A 111 -6.90 1.27 -12.09
CA GLU A 111 -7.16 1.19 -13.53
C GLU A 111 -5.96 0.58 -14.28
N LYS A 112 -4.74 1.03 -13.95
CA LYS A 112 -3.52 0.47 -14.55
C LYS A 112 -3.30 -0.99 -14.19
N ALA A 113 -3.55 -1.38 -12.93
CA ALA A 113 -3.47 -2.76 -12.50
C ALA A 113 -4.48 -3.66 -13.25
N ALA A 114 -5.72 -3.19 -13.42
CA ALA A 114 -6.74 -3.89 -14.20
C ALA A 114 -6.35 -4.02 -15.68
N ALA A 115 -5.77 -2.98 -16.29
CA ALA A 115 -5.30 -2.99 -17.67
C ALA A 115 -4.16 -3.99 -17.92
N LEU A 116 -3.36 -4.30 -16.88
CA LEU A 116 -2.35 -5.37 -16.93
C LEU A 116 -2.95 -6.79 -16.79
N GLY A 117 -4.28 -6.90 -16.64
CA GLY A 117 -4.97 -8.18 -16.53
C GLY A 117 -4.90 -8.82 -15.13
N LEU A 118 -4.52 -8.05 -14.12
CA LEU A 118 -4.44 -8.53 -12.73
C LEU A 118 -5.84 -8.65 -12.13
N GLY A 119 -6.06 -9.71 -11.32
CA GLY A 119 -7.41 -10.14 -10.96
C GLY A 119 -8.00 -9.43 -9.76
N ALA A 120 -7.21 -9.23 -8.70
CA ALA A 120 -7.67 -8.63 -7.44
C ALA A 120 -6.54 -7.95 -6.67
N VAL A 121 -6.90 -7.03 -5.77
CA VAL A 121 -6.00 -6.34 -4.84
C VAL A 121 -6.52 -6.57 -3.42
N LEU A 122 -5.62 -6.97 -2.52
CA LEU A 122 -5.91 -7.15 -1.09
C LEU A 122 -4.84 -6.45 -0.26
N PHE A 123 -5.23 -5.75 0.81
CA PHE A 123 -4.29 -5.05 1.68
C PHE A 123 -4.96 -4.60 2.98
N GLU A 124 -4.17 -4.04 3.88
CA GLU A 124 -4.65 -3.47 5.14
C GLU A 124 -5.03 -1.99 4.95
N GLY A 125 -6.27 -1.62 5.29
CA GLY A 125 -6.74 -0.26 5.10
C GLY A 125 -8.02 0.08 5.84
N ASN A 126 -8.42 1.35 5.76
CA ASN A 126 -9.66 1.85 6.34
C ASN A 126 -10.76 1.90 5.27
N ILE A 127 -11.83 1.16 5.48
CA ILE A 127 -12.97 1.06 4.55
C ILE A 127 -13.62 2.42 4.26
N ASP A 128 -13.62 3.37 5.20
CA ASP A 128 -14.20 4.71 5.00
C ASP A 128 -13.53 5.49 3.86
N PHE A 129 -12.26 5.22 3.62
CA PHE A 129 -11.53 5.79 2.50
C PHE A 129 -11.58 4.89 1.27
N TYR A 130 -11.18 3.63 1.39
CA TYR A 130 -10.99 2.73 0.26
C TYR A 130 -12.30 2.20 -0.33
N GLY A 131 -13.37 2.11 0.46
CA GLY A 131 -14.71 1.77 -0.03
C GLY A 131 -15.22 2.71 -1.12
N LYS A 132 -14.79 3.99 -1.13
CA LYS A 132 -15.10 4.97 -2.19
C LYS A 132 -14.46 4.64 -3.54
N SER A 133 -13.49 3.76 -3.55
CA SER A 133 -12.84 3.22 -4.76
C SER A 133 -13.24 1.76 -5.04
N GLY A 134 -14.29 1.28 -4.36
CA GLY A 134 -14.91 -0.03 -4.60
C GLY A 134 -14.21 -1.20 -3.91
N PHE A 135 -13.48 -0.94 -2.83
CA PHE A 135 -13.05 -2.00 -1.92
C PHE A 135 -14.17 -2.39 -0.97
N ASP A 136 -14.15 -3.63 -0.53
CA ASP A 136 -14.99 -4.18 0.50
C ASP A 136 -14.14 -5.01 1.49
N TYR A 137 -14.73 -5.50 2.56
CA TYR A 137 -14.03 -6.38 3.50
C TYR A 137 -13.67 -7.70 2.80
N ALA A 138 -12.42 -8.16 2.96
CA ALA A 138 -11.96 -9.41 2.35
C ALA A 138 -12.77 -10.64 2.82
N SER A 139 -13.36 -10.57 4.01
CA SER A 139 -14.27 -11.60 4.54
C SER A 139 -15.54 -11.80 3.69
N GLN A 140 -15.97 -10.81 2.90
CA GLN A 140 -17.09 -10.97 1.97
C GLN A 140 -16.74 -11.79 0.73
N PHE A 141 -15.46 -12.02 0.50
CA PHE A 141 -14.91 -12.86 -0.56
C PHE A 141 -14.39 -14.21 -0.02
N ASP A 142 -14.72 -14.56 1.23
CA ASP A 142 -14.22 -15.75 1.92
C ASP A 142 -12.68 -15.81 2.03
N ILE A 143 -12.00 -14.65 2.01
CA ILE A 143 -10.55 -14.56 2.14
C ILE A 143 -10.18 -14.13 3.54
N ARG A 144 -9.33 -14.94 4.18
CA ARG A 144 -8.78 -14.69 5.52
C ARG A 144 -7.40 -14.08 5.43
N TYR A 145 -7.07 -13.26 6.43
CA TYR A 145 -5.72 -12.74 6.62
C TYR A 145 -4.84 -13.82 7.30
N HIS A 146 -3.60 -13.99 6.85
CA HIS A 146 -2.69 -14.98 7.44
C HIS A 146 -2.46 -14.69 8.94
N ASP A 147 -2.23 -15.73 9.71
CA ASP A 147 -1.94 -15.68 11.17
C ASP A 147 -2.97 -14.95 12.04
N LEU A 148 -4.12 -14.53 11.47
CA LEU A 148 -5.20 -13.94 12.25
C LEU A 148 -6.00 -15.06 12.94
N PRO A 149 -6.14 -15.02 14.28
CA PRO A 149 -6.95 -16.02 15.00
C PRO A 149 -8.39 -16.05 14.53
N GLU A 150 -9.00 -17.22 14.55
CA GLU A 150 -10.43 -17.38 14.21
C GLU A 150 -11.30 -16.50 15.12
N GLY A 151 -12.22 -15.74 14.52
CA GLY A 151 -13.12 -14.80 15.21
C GLY A 151 -12.48 -13.47 15.61
N ALA A 152 -11.20 -13.24 15.29
CA ALA A 152 -10.59 -11.93 15.48
C ALA A 152 -11.14 -10.89 14.48
N ASP A 153 -11.08 -9.62 14.85
CA ASP A 153 -11.49 -8.52 13.98
C ASP A 153 -10.59 -8.43 12.75
N SER A 154 -11.16 -8.60 11.58
CA SER A 154 -10.51 -8.49 10.27
C SER A 154 -10.96 -7.25 9.48
N SER A 155 -11.62 -6.30 10.11
CA SER A 155 -12.19 -5.12 9.45
C SER A 155 -11.14 -4.20 8.81
N PHE A 156 -9.87 -4.37 9.14
CA PHE A 156 -8.74 -3.70 8.51
C PHE A 156 -8.36 -4.32 7.16
N PHE A 157 -8.77 -5.56 6.87
CA PHE A 157 -8.36 -6.30 5.68
C PHE A 157 -9.38 -6.16 4.57
N LEU A 158 -8.96 -5.52 3.47
CA LEU A 158 -9.80 -5.11 2.37
C LEU A 158 -9.44 -5.83 1.08
N CYS A 159 -10.44 -6.03 0.23
CA CYS A 159 -10.34 -6.67 -1.06
C CYS A 159 -11.09 -5.89 -2.14
N LYS A 160 -10.54 -5.88 -3.34
CA LYS A 160 -11.24 -5.43 -4.55
C LYS A 160 -10.90 -6.33 -5.72
N GLU A 161 -11.92 -6.89 -6.36
CA GLU A 161 -11.75 -7.50 -7.67
C GLU A 161 -11.49 -6.42 -8.73
N LEU A 162 -10.42 -6.58 -9.48
CA LEU A 162 -10.14 -5.80 -10.69
C LEU A 162 -10.79 -6.42 -11.93
N LYS A 163 -10.98 -7.73 -11.89
CA LYS A 163 -11.71 -8.51 -12.89
C LYS A 163 -12.90 -9.18 -12.22
N LYS A 164 -14.11 -8.81 -12.61
CA LYS A 164 -15.35 -9.35 -12.05
C LYS A 164 -15.36 -10.88 -12.05
N GLY A 165 -15.66 -11.48 -10.90
CA GLY A 165 -15.73 -12.91 -10.71
C GLY A 165 -14.36 -13.61 -10.64
N TYR A 166 -13.29 -12.86 -10.44
CA TYR A 166 -11.95 -13.44 -10.32
C TYR A 166 -11.81 -14.32 -9.08
N LEU A 167 -12.51 -13.96 -8.01
CA LEU A 167 -12.51 -14.68 -6.74
C LEU A 167 -13.73 -15.59 -6.57
N ASP A 168 -14.59 -15.78 -7.59
CA ASP A 168 -15.76 -16.64 -7.50
C ASP A 168 -15.36 -18.09 -7.15
N GLY A 169 -15.91 -18.60 -6.05
CA GLY A 169 -15.62 -19.95 -5.56
C GLY A 169 -14.20 -20.13 -5.00
N ILE A 170 -13.53 -19.03 -4.64
CA ILE A 170 -12.25 -19.04 -3.93
C ILE A 170 -12.54 -18.79 -2.45
N SER A 171 -12.09 -19.70 -1.58
CA SER A 171 -11.93 -19.51 -0.14
C SER A 171 -10.47 -19.80 0.19
N GLY A 172 -9.82 -18.99 1.04
CA GLY A 172 -8.40 -19.20 1.28
C GLY A 172 -7.78 -18.17 2.22
N VAL A 173 -6.45 -18.24 2.32
CA VAL A 173 -5.64 -17.38 3.19
C VAL A 173 -4.72 -16.51 2.33
N TYR A 174 -4.85 -15.21 2.48
CA TYR A 174 -3.95 -14.23 1.88
C TYR A 174 -2.59 -14.25 2.56
N GLN A 175 -1.52 -14.10 1.79
CA GLN A 175 -0.14 -14.05 2.26
C GLN A 175 0.45 -12.65 2.06
N THR A 176 0.88 -12.00 3.13
CA THR A 176 1.63 -10.74 3.02
C THR A 176 3.03 -11.02 2.46
N PRO A 177 3.48 -10.31 1.41
CA PRO A 177 4.85 -10.50 0.89
C PRO A 177 5.91 -10.26 1.95
N GLN A 178 6.93 -11.13 1.97
CA GLN A 178 8.00 -11.06 2.97
C GLN A 178 8.72 -9.70 3.02
N GLY A 179 8.79 -8.99 1.89
CA GLY A 179 9.44 -7.68 1.81
C GLY A 179 8.82 -6.58 2.68
N TYR A 180 7.59 -6.77 3.17
CA TYR A 180 6.98 -5.83 4.12
C TYR A 180 7.49 -5.98 5.56
N TYR A 181 8.12 -7.12 5.87
CA TYR A 181 8.70 -7.37 7.20
C TYR A 181 10.14 -6.89 7.23
N VAL A 182 10.36 -5.76 7.89
CA VAL A 182 11.68 -5.12 8.02
C VAL A 182 12.18 -5.17 9.46
N ASP A 183 13.49 -5.28 9.63
CA ASP A 183 14.10 -5.25 10.95
C ASP A 183 14.20 -3.81 11.47
N ASP A 184 13.83 -3.59 12.74
CA ASP A 184 13.86 -2.28 13.37
C ASP A 184 15.26 -1.66 13.41
N ALA A 185 16.32 -2.46 13.56
CA ALA A 185 17.68 -1.95 13.58
C ALA A 185 18.10 -1.43 12.19
N ASP A 186 17.63 -2.06 11.12
CA ASP A 186 17.89 -1.60 9.75
C ASP A 186 17.08 -0.33 9.44
N VAL A 187 15.81 -0.26 9.90
CA VAL A 187 15.00 0.97 9.82
C VAL A 187 15.72 2.13 10.53
N GLU A 188 16.19 1.93 11.76
CA GLU A 188 16.92 2.95 12.53
C GLU A 188 18.22 3.39 11.84
N LYS A 189 18.94 2.45 11.23
CA LYS A 189 20.16 2.73 10.48
C LYS A 189 19.86 3.55 9.23
N PHE A 190 18.82 3.21 8.50
CA PHE A 190 18.38 3.92 7.30
C PHE A 190 17.88 5.33 7.64
N ASP A 191 17.10 5.46 8.72
CA ASP A 191 16.54 6.74 9.18
C ASP A 191 17.62 7.79 9.54
N LYS A 192 18.84 7.36 9.89
CA LYS A 192 19.99 8.28 10.14
C LYS A 192 20.38 9.11 8.92
N GLN A 193 19.94 8.73 7.74
CA GLN A 193 20.20 9.47 6.48
C GLN A 193 19.26 10.68 6.32
N PHE A 194 18.27 10.82 7.20
CA PHE A 194 17.24 11.87 7.18
C PHE A 194 17.44 12.85 8.35
N PRO A 195 16.86 14.06 8.27
CA PRO A 195 16.85 14.98 9.39
C PRO A 195 16.22 14.33 10.64
N LYS A 196 16.82 14.59 11.81
CA LYS A 196 16.28 14.08 13.06
C LYS A 196 14.87 14.61 13.32
N LYS A 197 13.98 13.71 13.73
CA LYS A 197 12.61 14.02 14.15
C LYS A 197 12.33 13.31 15.48
N GLU A 198 11.49 13.93 16.30
CA GLU A 198 11.06 13.34 17.57
C GLU A 198 10.10 12.18 17.33
N LYS A 199 10.40 11.04 17.96
CA LYS A 199 9.53 9.86 17.97
C LYS A 199 8.57 9.97 19.15
N LEU A 200 7.27 10.07 18.85
CA LEU A 200 6.23 10.24 19.86
C LEU A 200 5.40 8.98 19.99
N LYS A 201 5.16 8.57 21.23
CA LYS A 201 4.19 7.55 21.56
C LYS A 201 2.83 8.21 21.71
N LEU A 202 1.93 7.92 20.77
CA LEU A 202 0.61 8.57 20.69
C LEU A 202 -0.51 7.54 20.87
N PRO A 203 -1.70 7.94 21.39
CA PRO A 203 -2.87 7.07 21.42
C PRO A 203 -3.27 6.61 20.03
N GLY A 204 -3.67 5.33 19.90
CA GLY A 204 -4.14 4.75 18.63
C GLY A 204 -3.03 4.17 17.75
N GLN A 205 -1.79 4.25 18.17
CA GLN A 205 -0.70 3.50 17.53
C GLN A 205 -0.84 2.00 17.83
N ILE A 206 -0.40 1.15 16.89
CA ILE A 206 -0.73 -0.31 16.85
C ILE A 206 0.46 -1.23 17.23
N PHE A 207 1.44 -0.75 17.97
CA PHE A 207 2.62 -1.56 18.39
C PHE A 207 2.68 -1.69 19.91
#